data_f942d1927189fb628267b751430bb504
#
_entry.id   f942d1927189fb628267b751430bb504
#
_cell.length_a   1.000
_cell.length_b   1.000
_cell.length_c   1.000
_cell.angle_alpha   90.00
_cell.angle_beta   90.00
_cell.angle_gamma   90.00
#
_symmetry.space_group_name_H-M   'P 1'
#
loop_
_entity.id
_entity.type
_entity.pdbx_description
1 polymer ?
#
loop_
_entity_poly.entity_id
_entity_poly.type
_entity_poly.pdbx_seq_one_letter_code
_entity_poly.pdbx_strand_id
1 'polypeptide(L)'
;MKKLSVLLVAMAVAVSASAGVNLKASRSIKSNKITPKTEMVKSPVKVNDLKSKAQLRATIADPEGEAKTYLRSGKAIYVSSGYVYTGEQGKRIDMVYGENGKVYMKNLLYGTGDNFGDNWVEGQMNEEGTEIVVPMGQSIYYSDYYMADVVLAFGQTEVLYNDEGDPYLSLTIDDRITEAVYAVDGDVITLQGTDGPAEFTGELSDYEAYGLCAYWTDDMSFAGLEWNTVFTETEAPVAPTVITEIPEGCQTYTYYRNSACIYNSWLGIGETPTDGKITVAFDMTNGDVYIQNPAWWHDGYNSWVKGTYDWMTGIITIPTGQYLSWSDAYEYGIVLGWGKTYVYEEEDGYYLGTELDERTTEIQFMIDDDCLYLLGCEGDMNLEFPESYNATGLYTYWSDDLSMTALEFTNRDEYGYDLPFGQMVNLVPAIPANPSADEWYDCGDETGYSRFYFTLPTTDVDGNILDPEYLSYSIFVDNVENGVADPEIFHFTGDDYTFDLEYDADITEVFYWLYSSAVDFHDYYIYMYRTNEPGYEPLFTENIGIQVYYTVNGVKNASDIVWLYPTQTSVDELNAGKTVANVRYFNVAGQEMAQPEGIAIKVTTYTDGTKSAVKVVK
;
A
#
# COMPACT_ATOMS: atom_id res chain seq x y z
N MET A 1 0.28 -27.34 -9.41
CA MET A 1 1.36 -26.40 -9.11
C MET A 1 1.21 -25.23 -10.09
N LYS A 2 0.52 -24.18 -9.70
CA LYS A 2 0.39 -22.95 -10.48
C LYS A 2 1.09 -21.87 -9.67
N LYS A 3 2.09 -21.24 -10.25
CA LYS A 3 2.80 -20.11 -9.67
C LYS A 3 1.83 -18.95 -9.59
N LEU A 4 1.56 -18.48 -8.39
CA LEU A 4 0.85 -17.22 -8.15
C LEU A 4 1.88 -16.10 -8.35
N SER A 5 1.73 -15.35 -9.40
CA SER A 5 2.46 -14.09 -9.58
C SER A 5 1.81 -13.05 -8.66
N VAL A 6 2.54 -12.59 -7.67
CA VAL A 6 2.12 -11.45 -6.84
C VAL A 6 2.27 -10.19 -7.70
N LEU A 7 1.16 -9.70 -8.20
CA LEU A 7 1.06 -8.40 -8.84
C LEU A 7 1.00 -7.37 -7.69
N LEU A 8 2.05 -6.60 -7.48
CA LEU A 8 2.01 -5.42 -6.63
C LEU A 8 1.20 -4.35 -7.39
N VAL A 9 -0.09 -4.29 -7.11
CA VAL A 9 -0.93 -3.17 -7.54
C VAL A 9 -0.64 -2.01 -6.58
N ALA A 10 0.00 -0.98 -7.09
CA ALA A 10 0.12 0.30 -6.38
C ALA A 10 -1.31 0.87 -6.23
N MET A 11 -1.87 0.79 -5.04
CA MET A 11 -3.11 1.47 -4.71
C MET A 11 -2.85 2.97 -4.70
N ALA A 12 -3.38 3.66 -5.69
CA ALA A 12 -3.58 5.10 -5.60
C ALA A 12 -4.79 5.33 -4.69
N VAL A 13 -4.55 5.46 -3.39
CA VAL A 13 -5.56 6.00 -2.47
C VAL A 13 -5.71 7.48 -2.83
N ALA A 14 -6.87 7.85 -3.34
CA ALA A 14 -7.25 9.25 -3.50
C ALA A 14 -7.49 9.81 -2.08
N VAL A 15 -6.42 10.35 -1.48
CA VAL A 15 -6.54 11.14 -0.26
C VAL A 15 -7.29 12.41 -0.63
N SER A 16 -8.49 12.55 -0.08
CA SER A 16 -9.21 13.82 -0.06
C SER A 16 -8.27 14.90 0.48
N ALA A 17 -8.05 15.96 -0.29
CA ALA A 17 -7.17 17.06 0.03
C ALA A 17 -7.67 17.82 1.26
N SER A 18 -7.27 17.41 2.44
CA SER A 18 -7.14 18.29 3.58
C SER A 18 -5.79 19.03 3.42
N ALA A 19 -5.79 20.33 3.67
CA ALA A 19 -4.70 21.27 3.42
C ALA A 19 -3.32 20.66 3.71
N GLY A 20 -2.50 20.55 2.66
CA GLY A 20 -1.21 19.90 2.72
C GLY A 20 -0.25 20.58 3.70
N VAL A 21 0.03 19.91 4.79
CA VAL A 21 1.16 20.21 5.65
C VAL A 21 2.35 19.40 5.14
N ASN A 22 3.43 20.08 4.76
CA ASN A 22 4.66 19.42 4.32
C ASN A 22 5.37 18.79 5.52
N LEU A 23 5.15 17.51 5.75
CA LEU A 23 5.91 16.72 6.71
C LEU A 23 7.26 16.31 6.11
N LYS A 24 8.35 16.68 6.78
CA LYS A 24 9.68 16.15 6.47
C LYS A 24 10.11 15.24 7.61
N ALA A 25 10.46 14.00 7.29
CA ALA A 25 11.10 13.12 8.25
C ALA A 25 12.49 13.66 8.64
N SER A 26 12.83 13.71 9.92
CA SER A 26 14.05 14.36 10.42
C SER A 26 15.36 13.58 10.18
N ARG A 27 15.32 12.47 9.46
CA ARG A 27 16.48 11.84 8.81
C ARG A 27 16.10 11.52 7.38
N SER A 28 15.93 12.55 6.57
CA SER A 28 15.89 12.35 5.14
C SER A 28 17.29 12.02 4.66
N ILE A 29 17.46 10.84 4.06
CA ILE A 29 18.32 10.78 2.87
C ILE A 29 17.89 11.99 2.05
N LYS A 30 18.79 12.95 1.82
CA LYS A 30 18.50 14.10 0.97
C LYS A 30 18.21 13.58 -0.43
N SER A 31 16.98 13.17 -0.68
CA SER A 31 16.50 13.03 -2.04
C SER A 31 16.26 14.45 -2.54
N ASN A 32 17.27 15.03 -3.16
CA ASN A 32 17.09 16.23 -3.91
C ASN A 32 16.18 15.90 -5.08
N LYS A 33 14.89 16.19 -4.94
CA LYS A 33 13.93 16.09 -6.03
C LYS A 33 14.26 17.17 -7.04
N ILE A 34 15.12 16.85 -7.97
CA ILE A 34 15.12 17.51 -9.27
C ILE A 34 14.29 16.56 -10.14
N THR A 35 13.18 17.07 -10.65
CA THR A 35 12.33 16.33 -11.58
C THR A 35 12.61 16.80 -12.99
N PRO A 36 13.59 16.27 -13.70
CA PRO A 36 13.62 16.43 -15.15
C PRO A 36 12.51 15.53 -15.67
N LYS A 37 11.55 16.09 -16.39
CA LYS A 37 10.72 15.28 -17.27
C LYS A 37 11.64 14.63 -18.28
N THR A 38 11.60 13.31 -18.38
CA THR A 38 12.28 12.57 -19.45
C THR A 38 11.53 12.87 -20.75
N GLU A 39 11.88 13.94 -21.45
CA GLU A 39 11.47 14.13 -22.85
C GLU A 39 12.57 13.62 -23.75
N MET A 40 12.18 12.73 -24.64
CA MET A 40 13.08 12.01 -25.54
C MET A 40 13.69 12.91 -26.58
N VAL A 41 15.00 12.99 -26.62
CA VAL A 41 15.71 13.45 -27.81
C VAL A 41 16.10 12.24 -28.63
N LYS A 42 15.55 12.15 -29.85
CA LYS A 42 15.93 11.11 -30.80
C LYS A 42 17.40 11.26 -31.15
N SER A 43 18.22 10.31 -30.68
CA SER A 43 19.60 10.18 -31.16
C SER A 43 19.59 9.89 -32.68
N PRO A 44 20.52 10.45 -33.48
CA PRO A 44 20.60 10.20 -34.89
C PRO A 44 21.16 8.81 -35.26
N VAL A 45 21.25 7.87 -34.34
CA VAL A 45 21.72 6.51 -34.59
C VAL A 45 20.73 5.78 -35.50
N LYS A 46 21.23 5.33 -36.65
CA LYS A 46 20.45 4.56 -37.62
C LYS A 46 20.04 3.21 -36.99
N VAL A 47 18.79 3.07 -36.65
CA VAL A 47 18.15 1.89 -36.03
C VAL A 47 18.45 0.54 -36.72
N ASN A 48 18.91 0.55 -37.98
CA ASN A 48 19.13 -0.67 -38.76
C ASN A 48 20.39 -1.46 -38.37
N ASP A 49 21.41 -0.84 -37.77
CA ASP A 49 22.66 -1.54 -37.42
C ASP A 49 22.57 -2.19 -36.00
N LEU A 50 21.68 -1.70 -35.14
CA LEU A 50 21.49 -2.28 -33.81
C LEU A 50 20.53 -3.48 -33.81
N LYS A 51 19.56 -3.53 -34.71
CA LYS A 51 18.62 -4.68 -34.85
C LYS A 51 19.32 -5.98 -35.26
N SER A 52 20.47 -5.94 -35.90
CA SER A 52 21.23 -7.14 -36.26
C SER A 52 22.07 -7.71 -35.10
N LYS A 53 22.31 -6.96 -34.02
CA LYS A 53 23.05 -7.40 -32.83
C LYS A 53 22.17 -7.81 -31.67
N ALA A 54 20.91 -7.44 -31.66
CA ALA A 54 19.93 -7.83 -30.63
C ALA A 54 19.48 -9.31 -30.74
N GLN A 55 20.36 -10.21 -31.19
CA GLN A 55 20.07 -11.65 -31.30
C GLN A 55 20.43 -12.45 -30.04
N LEU A 56 20.85 -11.82 -28.95
CA LEU A 56 21.00 -12.46 -27.65
C LEU A 56 19.76 -12.25 -26.78
N ARG A 57 18.60 -12.66 -27.28
CA ARG A 57 17.36 -12.84 -26.49
C ARG A 57 17.43 -14.09 -25.61
N ALA A 58 18.52 -14.33 -24.96
CA ALA A 58 18.57 -15.35 -23.94
C ALA A 58 18.72 -14.61 -22.60
N THR A 59 17.63 -14.52 -21.83
CA THR A 59 17.77 -14.48 -20.37
C THR A 59 18.73 -15.60 -20.03
N ILE A 60 19.95 -15.27 -19.65
CA ILE A 60 20.92 -16.25 -19.20
C ILE A 60 20.27 -16.87 -17.98
N ALA A 61 19.89 -18.16 -18.06
CA ALA A 61 19.47 -18.91 -16.89
C ALA A 61 20.64 -18.92 -15.89
N ASP A 62 20.36 -19.23 -14.63
CA ASP A 62 21.40 -19.25 -13.58
C ASP A 62 22.67 -19.88 -14.11
N PRO A 63 23.77 -19.11 -14.23
CA PRO A 63 24.99 -19.58 -14.85
C PRO A 63 25.68 -20.64 -13.97
N GLU A 64 26.32 -21.63 -14.59
CA GLU A 64 27.11 -22.62 -13.89
C GLU A 64 28.57 -22.14 -13.72
N GLY A 65 29.13 -22.27 -12.51
CA GLY A 65 30.50 -21.89 -12.23
C GLY A 65 30.78 -21.64 -10.75
N GLU A 66 31.92 -21.02 -10.46
CA GLU A 66 32.31 -20.57 -9.13
C GLU A 66 31.64 -19.22 -8.86
N ALA A 67 30.72 -19.18 -7.90
CA ALA A 67 30.06 -17.93 -7.50
C ALA A 67 30.92 -17.16 -6.48
N LYS A 68 31.04 -15.86 -6.68
CA LYS A 68 31.67 -14.91 -5.77
C LYS A 68 30.80 -13.68 -5.61
N THR A 69 30.80 -13.11 -4.41
CA THR A 69 30.05 -11.91 -4.08
C THR A 69 30.99 -10.70 -4.03
N TYR A 70 30.55 -9.58 -4.58
CA TYR A 70 31.30 -8.33 -4.64
C TYR A 70 30.46 -7.18 -4.08
N LEU A 71 31.06 -6.34 -3.25
CA LEU A 71 30.50 -5.05 -2.89
C LEU A 71 30.76 -4.06 -4.02
N ARG A 72 29.70 -3.47 -4.55
CA ARG A 72 29.76 -2.42 -5.57
C ARG A 72 29.91 -1.06 -4.90
N SER A 73 30.82 -0.25 -5.40
CA SER A 73 30.93 1.17 -5.09
C SER A 73 31.04 1.98 -6.37
N GLY A 74 30.74 3.28 -6.30
CA GLY A 74 30.74 4.18 -7.45
C GLY A 74 29.53 5.10 -7.42
N LYS A 75 29.23 5.68 -8.56
CA LYS A 75 28.13 6.64 -8.72
C LYS A 75 27.16 6.16 -9.81
N ALA A 76 25.90 6.53 -9.70
CA ALA A 76 24.90 6.16 -10.68
C ALA A 76 23.83 7.25 -10.86
N ILE A 77 23.25 7.26 -12.05
CA ILE A 77 21.99 7.92 -12.37
C ILE A 77 21.03 6.81 -12.77
N TYR A 78 19.86 6.75 -12.15
CA TYR A 78 18.89 5.69 -12.40
C TYR A 78 17.45 6.21 -12.42
N VAL A 79 16.57 5.48 -13.09
CA VAL A 79 15.14 5.78 -13.15
C VAL A 79 14.43 4.94 -12.11
N SER A 80 13.57 5.57 -11.31
CA SER A 80 12.65 4.89 -10.41
C SER A 80 11.31 5.61 -10.44
N SER A 81 10.21 4.87 -10.62
CA SER A 81 8.84 5.42 -10.62
C SER A 81 8.66 6.63 -11.56
N GLY A 82 9.32 6.62 -12.70
CA GLY A 82 9.24 7.70 -13.71
C GLY A 82 10.06 8.96 -13.40
N TYR A 83 10.88 8.92 -12.35
CA TYR A 83 11.82 10.00 -12.00
C TYR A 83 13.26 9.55 -12.13
N VAL A 84 14.16 10.51 -12.35
CA VAL A 84 15.59 10.27 -12.43
C VAL A 84 16.26 10.69 -11.12
N TYR A 85 17.07 9.81 -10.57
CA TYR A 85 17.79 10.01 -9.32
C TYR A 85 19.30 9.87 -9.53
N THR A 86 20.06 10.54 -8.68
CA THR A 86 21.49 10.25 -8.49
C THR A 86 21.66 9.43 -7.21
N GLY A 87 22.63 8.53 -7.19
CA GLY A 87 22.90 7.71 -6.01
C GLY A 87 24.31 7.15 -5.98
N GLU A 88 24.77 6.89 -4.76
CA GLU A 88 25.99 6.13 -4.53
C GLU A 88 25.67 4.64 -4.58
N GLN A 89 26.50 3.90 -5.29
CA GLN A 89 26.37 2.45 -5.31
C GLN A 89 26.89 1.90 -3.99
N GLY A 90 26.18 0.94 -3.43
CA GLY A 90 26.53 0.35 -2.14
C GLY A 90 26.04 -1.09 -1.99
N LYS A 91 25.43 -1.62 -3.06
CA LYS A 91 24.86 -2.97 -3.06
C LYS A 91 25.90 -4.02 -3.44
N ARG A 92 25.71 -5.23 -2.93
CA ARG A 92 26.46 -6.41 -3.39
C ARG A 92 25.90 -6.92 -4.70
N ILE A 93 26.75 -7.56 -5.49
CA ILE A 93 26.36 -8.32 -6.68
C ILE A 93 27.06 -9.66 -6.67
N ASP A 94 26.46 -10.65 -7.31
CA ASP A 94 27.09 -11.93 -7.55
C ASP A 94 27.74 -11.97 -8.93
N MET A 95 28.92 -12.56 -9.00
CA MET A 95 29.59 -12.90 -10.24
C MET A 95 29.85 -14.40 -10.26
N VAL A 96 29.61 -15.04 -11.40
CA VAL A 96 29.86 -16.47 -11.58
C VAL A 96 30.97 -16.66 -12.61
N TYR A 97 32.04 -17.30 -12.19
CA TYR A 97 33.20 -17.62 -13.03
C TYR A 97 32.97 -19.00 -13.66
N GLY A 98 32.60 -18.99 -14.93
CA GLY A 98 32.31 -20.19 -15.71
C GLY A 98 33.54 -20.76 -16.44
N GLU A 99 33.30 -21.79 -17.22
CA GLU A 99 34.34 -22.42 -18.06
C GLU A 99 34.84 -21.46 -19.17
N ASN A 100 36.08 -21.67 -19.61
CA ASN A 100 36.70 -20.92 -20.70
C ASN A 100 36.84 -19.41 -20.48
N GLY A 101 36.95 -18.97 -19.22
CA GLY A 101 37.12 -17.57 -18.85
C GLY A 101 35.83 -16.74 -18.93
N LYS A 102 34.67 -17.36 -19.08
CA LYS A 102 33.39 -16.63 -18.99
C LYS A 102 33.16 -16.09 -17.59
N VAL A 103 32.67 -14.88 -17.51
CA VAL A 103 32.25 -14.24 -16.24
C VAL A 103 30.83 -13.74 -16.43
N TYR A 104 29.95 -14.17 -15.55
CA TYR A 104 28.56 -13.70 -15.53
C TYR A 104 28.39 -12.74 -14.36
N MET A 105 27.86 -11.56 -14.62
CA MET A 105 27.67 -10.50 -13.64
C MET A 105 26.18 -10.27 -13.44
N LYS A 106 25.70 -10.45 -12.20
CA LYS A 106 24.28 -10.28 -11.85
C LYS A 106 23.97 -8.80 -11.67
N ASN A 107 22.90 -8.31 -12.29
CA ASN A 107 22.43 -6.93 -12.16
C ASN A 107 23.57 -5.92 -12.35
N LEU A 108 24.32 -6.06 -13.45
CA LEU A 108 25.57 -5.33 -13.69
C LEU A 108 25.39 -3.82 -13.60
N LEU A 109 24.33 -3.26 -14.17
CA LEU A 109 24.02 -1.83 -14.05
C LEU A 109 23.21 -1.56 -12.77
N TYR A 110 23.60 -0.55 -12.01
CA TYR A 110 22.95 -0.17 -10.76
C TYR A 110 21.46 0.14 -10.96
N GLY A 111 20.62 -0.36 -10.06
CA GLY A 111 19.16 -0.16 -10.10
C GLY A 111 18.40 -1.04 -11.09
N THR A 112 19.07 -1.81 -11.95
CA THR A 112 18.39 -2.64 -12.95
C THR A 112 17.65 -3.82 -12.36
N GLY A 113 18.17 -4.45 -11.30
CA GLY A 113 17.49 -5.53 -10.58
C GLY A 113 16.18 -5.08 -9.95
N ASP A 114 16.13 -3.86 -9.44
CA ASP A 114 14.97 -3.28 -8.79
C ASP A 114 13.85 -2.99 -9.79
N ASN A 115 14.21 -2.54 -10.99
CA ASN A 115 13.25 -2.14 -12.01
C ASN A 115 12.83 -3.27 -12.96
N PHE A 116 13.75 -4.22 -13.23
CA PHE A 116 13.60 -5.20 -14.30
C PHE A 116 13.68 -6.65 -13.82
N GLY A 117 13.93 -6.87 -12.52
CA GLY A 117 14.21 -8.18 -11.96
C GLY A 117 15.64 -8.65 -12.23
N ASP A 118 16.00 -9.79 -11.64
CA ASP A 118 17.35 -10.35 -11.76
C ASP A 118 17.74 -10.62 -13.22
N ASN A 119 18.89 -10.13 -13.60
CA ASN A 119 19.47 -10.31 -14.92
C ASN A 119 20.96 -10.63 -14.84
N TRP A 120 21.45 -11.37 -15.83
CA TRP A 120 22.85 -11.73 -15.95
C TRP A 120 23.44 -11.15 -17.24
N VAL A 121 24.64 -10.62 -17.14
CA VAL A 121 25.43 -10.13 -18.26
C VAL A 121 26.67 -11.00 -18.42
N GLU A 122 26.96 -11.44 -19.64
CA GLU A 122 28.14 -12.26 -19.94
C GLU A 122 29.34 -11.37 -20.29
N GLY A 123 30.43 -11.59 -19.63
CA GLY A 123 31.75 -11.05 -19.94
C GLY A 123 32.77 -12.16 -20.21
N GLN A 124 33.95 -11.77 -20.67
CA GLN A 124 35.07 -12.64 -20.94
C GLN A 124 36.32 -12.14 -20.21
N MET A 125 36.87 -12.98 -19.32
CA MET A 125 38.17 -12.72 -18.70
C MET A 125 39.29 -13.08 -19.68
N ASN A 126 40.32 -12.26 -19.73
CA ASN A 126 41.53 -12.53 -20.52
C ASN A 126 42.33 -13.70 -19.92
N GLU A 127 43.28 -14.27 -20.68
CA GLU A 127 44.10 -15.40 -20.24
C GLU A 127 44.98 -15.08 -19.02
N GLU A 128 45.35 -13.80 -18.83
CA GLU A 128 46.18 -13.33 -17.72
C GLU A 128 45.37 -13.08 -16.43
N GLY A 129 44.04 -13.10 -16.50
CA GLY A 129 43.16 -12.84 -15.36
C GLY A 129 43.17 -11.38 -14.88
N THR A 130 43.60 -10.45 -15.73
CA THR A 130 43.76 -9.03 -15.37
C THR A 130 42.68 -8.12 -15.95
N GLU A 131 41.81 -8.66 -16.80
CA GLU A 131 40.78 -7.87 -17.48
C GLU A 131 39.55 -8.70 -17.78
N ILE A 132 38.37 -8.12 -17.54
CA ILE A 132 37.09 -8.66 -17.98
C ILE A 132 36.52 -7.70 -19.03
N VAL A 133 36.13 -8.25 -20.16
CA VAL A 133 35.52 -7.53 -21.27
C VAL A 133 34.07 -7.93 -21.40
N VAL A 134 33.17 -6.95 -21.34
CA VAL A 134 31.73 -7.14 -21.46
C VAL A 134 31.24 -6.54 -22.78
N PRO A 135 30.74 -7.34 -23.74
CA PRO A 135 30.20 -6.82 -25.00
C PRO A 135 28.98 -5.95 -24.78
N MET A 136 28.90 -4.82 -25.46
CA MET A 136 27.72 -3.96 -25.47
C MET A 136 26.58 -4.53 -26.33
N GLY A 137 25.35 -4.06 -26.10
CA GLY A 137 24.16 -4.53 -26.80
C GLY A 137 23.54 -5.79 -26.21
N GLN A 138 24.00 -6.25 -25.05
CA GLN A 138 23.33 -7.32 -24.32
C GLN A 138 22.00 -6.80 -23.75
N SER A 139 20.93 -7.59 -23.94
CA SER A 139 19.63 -7.31 -23.35
C SER A 139 19.62 -7.73 -21.87
N ILE A 140 19.29 -6.80 -21.00
CA ILE A 140 19.14 -7.03 -19.56
C ILE A 140 17.68 -7.18 -19.14
N TYR A 141 16.75 -6.77 -20.01
CA TYR A 141 15.32 -6.92 -19.79
C TYR A 141 14.57 -6.88 -21.12
N TYR A 142 13.46 -7.59 -21.21
CA TYR A 142 12.51 -7.51 -22.30
C TYR A 142 11.09 -7.32 -21.77
N SER A 143 10.39 -6.33 -22.30
CA SER A 143 8.99 -6.07 -21.99
C SER A 143 8.09 -6.58 -23.10
N ASP A 144 7.21 -7.55 -22.77
CA ASP A 144 6.15 -8.01 -23.68
C ASP A 144 5.14 -6.90 -23.97
N TYR A 145 4.93 -5.99 -23.04
CA TYR A 145 4.00 -4.87 -23.17
C TYR A 145 4.49 -3.82 -24.19
N TYR A 146 5.76 -3.40 -24.06
CA TYR A 146 6.36 -2.45 -25.01
C TYR A 146 6.96 -3.13 -26.24
N MET A 147 7.10 -4.45 -26.23
CA MET A 147 7.81 -5.23 -27.26
C MET A 147 9.22 -4.70 -27.52
N ALA A 148 9.91 -4.31 -26.46
CA ALA A 148 11.20 -3.65 -26.49
C ALA A 148 12.16 -4.27 -25.47
N ASP A 149 13.46 -4.19 -25.78
CA ASP A 149 14.54 -4.59 -24.88
C ASP A 149 15.12 -3.36 -24.17
N VAL A 150 15.64 -3.56 -22.95
CA VAL A 150 16.58 -2.67 -22.31
C VAL A 150 17.98 -3.25 -22.54
N VAL A 151 18.85 -2.49 -23.20
CA VAL A 151 20.18 -2.97 -23.62
C VAL A 151 21.30 -2.13 -23.05
N LEU A 152 22.43 -2.80 -22.76
CA LEU A 152 23.65 -2.16 -22.29
C LEU A 152 24.36 -1.41 -23.42
N ALA A 153 24.88 -0.24 -23.09
CA ALA A 153 25.70 0.58 -23.95
C ALA A 153 26.72 1.40 -23.14
N PHE A 154 27.56 2.15 -23.82
CA PHE A 154 28.30 3.26 -23.23
C PHE A 154 27.72 4.57 -23.75
N GLY A 155 27.62 5.58 -22.89
CA GLY A 155 27.06 6.85 -23.30
C GLY A 155 27.30 7.97 -22.32
N GLN A 156 26.80 9.15 -22.71
CA GLN A 156 26.92 10.37 -21.93
C GLN A 156 25.52 10.91 -21.64
N THR A 157 25.30 11.33 -20.42
CA THR A 157 24.13 12.11 -20.01
C THR A 157 24.44 13.59 -19.96
N GLU A 158 23.49 14.41 -20.38
CA GLU A 158 23.55 15.87 -20.33
C GLU A 158 22.18 16.43 -19.90
N VAL A 159 22.18 17.51 -19.11
CA VAL A 159 20.96 18.22 -18.77
C VAL A 159 20.69 19.28 -19.82
N LEU A 160 19.58 19.15 -20.50
CA LEU A 160 19.10 20.08 -21.50
C LEU A 160 17.81 20.78 -20.98
N TYR A 161 17.36 21.83 -21.68
CA TYR A 161 16.16 22.58 -21.33
C TYR A 161 15.18 22.55 -22.49
N ASN A 162 13.91 22.31 -22.18
CA ASN A 162 12.82 22.42 -23.16
C ASN A 162 12.48 23.89 -23.48
N ASP A 163 11.55 24.11 -24.40
CA ASP A 163 11.12 25.46 -24.80
C ASP A 163 10.45 26.24 -23.66
N GLU A 164 9.98 25.57 -22.61
CA GLU A 164 9.38 26.16 -21.40
C GLU A 164 10.43 26.51 -20.33
N GLY A 165 11.66 26.08 -20.54
CA GLY A 165 12.78 26.30 -19.62
C GLY A 165 12.94 25.23 -18.55
N ASP A 166 12.20 24.11 -18.65
CA ASP A 166 12.30 23.00 -17.71
C ASP A 166 13.49 22.09 -18.07
N PRO A 167 14.28 21.64 -17.08
CA PRO A 167 15.39 20.75 -17.31
C PRO A 167 14.91 19.31 -17.62
N TYR A 168 15.57 18.66 -18.56
CA TYR A 168 15.41 17.24 -18.84
C TYR A 168 16.76 16.56 -19.09
N LEU A 169 16.82 15.24 -18.82
CA LEU A 169 18.02 14.45 -19.04
C LEU A 169 18.03 13.88 -20.45
N SER A 170 19.11 14.11 -21.18
CA SER A 170 19.37 13.56 -22.51
C SER A 170 20.48 12.51 -22.42
N LEU A 171 20.30 11.36 -23.10
CA LEU A 171 21.31 10.33 -23.24
C LEU A 171 21.83 10.30 -24.68
N THR A 172 23.14 10.39 -24.84
CA THR A 172 23.84 10.18 -26.12
C THR A 172 24.66 8.91 -26.04
N ILE A 173 24.33 7.92 -26.87
CA ILE A 173 25.06 6.65 -26.94
C ILE A 173 26.36 6.85 -27.72
N ASP A 174 27.48 6.35 -27.20
CA ASP A 174 28.77 6.27 -27.91
C ASP A 174 28.88 4.92 -28.62
N ASP A 175 28.48 4.88 -29.88
CA ASP A 175 28.50 3.69 -30.74
C ASP A 175 29.89 3.19 -31.11
N ARG A 176 30.95 3.98 -30.82
CA ARG A 176 32.34 3.59 -31.00
C ARG A 176 32.81 2.60 -29.93
N ILE A 177 32.17 2.62 -28.77
CA ILE A 177 32.46 1.71 -27.66
C ILE A 177 31.56 0.47 -27.80
N THR A 178 32.19 -0.63 -28.18
CA THR A 178 31.51 -1.92 -28.39
C THR A 178 31.66 -2.88 -27.21
N GLU A 179 32.49 -2.54 -26.24
CA GLU A 179 32.84 -3.38 -25.08
C GLU A 179 33.10 -2.49 -23.87
N ALA A 180 32.57 -2.87 -22.69
CA ALA A 180 33.03 -2.32 -21.43
C ALA A 180 34.22 -3.13 -20.92
N VAL A 181 35.21 -2.44 -20.42
CA VAL A 181 36.46 -3.04 -19.93
C VAL A 181 36.55 -2.84 -18.42
N TYR A 182 36.74 -3.93 -17.71
CA TYR A 182 36.97 -3.93 -16.26
C TYR A 182 38.39 -4.42 -15.98
N ALA A 183 39.22 -3.59 -15.35
CA ALA A 183 40.53 -4.01 -14.87
C ALA A 183 40.38 -4.84 -13.59
N VAL A 184 41.11 -5.94 -13.51
CA VAL A 184 41.11 -6.85 -12.35
C VAL A 184 42.47 -6.77 -11.65
N ASP A 185 42.48 -6.38 -10.38
CA ASP A 185 43.67 -6.34 -9.53
C ASP A 185 43.38 -7.06 -8.19
N GLY A 186 43.70 -8.35 -8.15
CA GLY A 186 43.35 -9.23 -7.02
C GLY A 186 41.85 -9.31 -6.82
N ASP A 187 41.37 -8.87 -5.64
CA ASP A 187 39.98 -8.92 -5.25
C ASP A 187 39.17 -7.68 -5.69
N VAL A 188 39.79 -6.79 -6.49
CA VAL A 188 39.17 -5.53 -6.93
C VAL A 188 39.02 -5.52 -8.46
N ILE A 189 37.82 -5.18 -8.91
CA ILE A 189 37.45 -5.09 -10.32
C ILE A 189 36.94 -3.67 -10.59
N THR A 190 37.56 -2.94 -11.54
CA THR A 190 37.28 -1.52 -11.76
C THR A 190 36.83 -1.26 -13.20
N LEU A 191 35.65 -0.68 -13.39
CA LEU A 191 35.16 -0.21 -14.69
C LEU A 191 36.05 0.91 -15.22
N GLN A 192 36.51 0.76 -16.47
CA GLN A 192 37.43 1.69 -17.12
C GLN A 192 36.71 2.65 -18.06
N GLY A 193 37.35 3.81 -18.31
CA GLY A 193 36.92 4.74 -19.36
C GLY A 193 35.65 5.54 -19.02
N THR A 194 35.31 5.70 -17.75
CA THR A 194 34.17 6.48 -17.27
C THR A 194 34.62 7.84 -16.74
N ASP A 195 33.71 8.82 -16.76
CA ASP A 195 33.92 10.16 -16.23
C ASP A 195 32.61 10.74 -15.68
N GLY A 196 32.67 11.52 -14.61
CA GLY A 196 31.50 12.14 -13.99
C GLY A 196 31.79 12.75 -12.62
N PRO A 197 30.81 13.37 -11.97
CA PRO A 197 30.97 13.99 -10.66
C PRO A 197 31.57 13.03 -9.63
N ALA A 198 32.57 13.48 -8.90
CA ALA A 198 33.18 12.69 -7.83
C ALA A 198 32.29 12.70 -6.56
N GLU A 199 31.55 13.79 -6.36
CA GLU A 199 30.60 13.97 -5.24
C GLU A 199 29.31 14.58 -5.76
N PHE A 200 28.19 14.22 -5.16
CA PHE A 200 26.91 14.84 -5.47
C PHE A 200 26.72 16.12 -4.64
N THR A 201 26.39 17.21 -5.33
CA THR A 201 26.23 18.54 -4.75
C THR A 201 24.77 18.95 -4.61
N GLY A 202 23.85 18.19 -5.23
CA GLY A 202 22.43 18.54 -5.35
C GLY A 202 22.13 19.48 -6.51
N GLU A 203 23.10 19.74 -7.37
CA GLU A 203 22.97 20.57 -8.56
C GLU A 203 22.69 19.73 -9.82
N LEU A 204 22.19 20.37 -10.87
CA LEU A 204 21.89 19.69 -12.14
C LEU A 204 23.13 19.05 -12.79
N SER A 205 24.31 19.58 -12.54
CA SER A 205 25.57 18.98 -13.01
C SER A 205 25.85 17.59 -12.45
N ASP A 206 25.19 17.19 -11.37
CA ASP A 206 25.30 15.84 -10.81
C ASP A 206 24.76 14.75 -11.76
N TYR A 207 23.95 15.16 -12.74
CA TYR A 207 23.35 14.29 -13.74
C TYR A 207 24.17 14.20 -15.05
N GLU A 208 25.31 14.88 -15.13
CA GLU A 208 26.16 14.90 -16.31
C GLU A 208 27.35 13.95 -16.12
N ALA A 209 27.30 12.79 -16.76
CA ALA A 209 28.31 11.75 -16.62
C ALA A 209 28.47 10.96 -17.92
N TYR A 210 29.63 10.30 -18.06
CA TYR A 210 29.95 9.37 -19.12
C TYR A 210 30.28 8.00 -18.54
N GLY A 211 29.61 6.94 -18.99
CA GLY A 211 29.84 5.62 -18.42
C GLY A 211 29.04 4.49 -19.04
N LEU A 212 28.97 3.39 -18.32
CA LEU A 212 28.12 2.27 -18.68
C LEU A 212 26.67 2.67 -18.48
N CYS A 213 25.84 2.52 -19.51
CA CYS A 213 24.45 2.90 -19.47
C CYS A 213 23.53 1.82 -20.04
N ALA A 214 22.23 1.99 -19.85
CA ALA A 214 21.21 1.21 -20.52
C ALA A 214 20.08 2.11 -21.03
N TYR A 215 19.42 1.65 -22.10
CA TYR A 215 18.34 2.36 -22.74
C TYR A 215 17.31 1.39 -23.34
N TRP A 216 16.09 1.87 -23.53
CA TRP A 216 15.01 1.15 -24.20
C TRP A 216 15.21 1.19 -25.73
N THR A 217 15.03 0.05 -26.41
CA THR A 217 15.33 -0.06 -27.85
C THR A 217 14.25 0.49 -28.76
N ASP A 218 13.03 0.70 -28.29
CA ASP A 218 11.90 1.21 -29.07
C ASP A 218 11.97 2.72 -29.26
N ASP A 219 12.37 3.45 -28.23
CA ASP A 219 12.34 4.91 -28.21
C ASP A 219 13.66 5.57 -27.78
N MET A 220 14.67 4.77 -27.45
CA MET A 220 15.97 5.22 -26.96
C MET A 220 15.91 5.92 -25.60
N SER A 221 14.86 5.72 -24.82
CA SER A 221 14.72 6.34 -23.50
C SER A 221 15.75 5.78 -22.52
N PHE A 222 16.19 6.64 -21.62
CA PHE A 222 17.19 6.37 -20.60
C PHE A 222 16.67 5.38 -19.55
N ALA A 223 17.46 4.37 -19.18
CA ALA A 223 17.16 3.43 -18.11
C ALA A 223 18.10 3.56 -16.91
N GLY A 224 19.36 3.88 -17.14
CA GLY A 224 20.36 4.08 -16.09
C GLY A 224 21.75 4.34 -16.67
N LEU A 225 22.65 4.92 -15.87
CA LEU A 225 24.05 5.13 -16.17
C LEU A 225 24.89 5.06 -14.89
N GLU A 226 26.06 4.45 -14.96
CA GLU A 226 27.01 4.38 -13.85
C GLU A 226 28.43 4.72 -14.26
N TRP A 227 29.20 5.28 -13.32
CA TRP A 227 30.62 5.62 -13.51
C TRP A 227 31.42 5.43 -12.23
N ASN A 228 32.73 5.34 -12.36
CA ASN A 228 33.68 5.06 -11.28
C ASN A 228 33.29 3.80 -10.48
N THR A 229 32.70 2.81 -11.17
CA THR A 229 32.23 1.56 -10.54
C THR A 229 33.44 0.69 -10.20
N VAL A 230 33.47 0.27 -8.93
CA VAL A 230 34.46 -0.64 -8.37
C VAL A 230 33.70 -1.76 -7.66
N PHE A 231 34.08 -3.00 -7.94
CA PHE A 231 33.66 -4.20 -7.25
C PHE A 231 34.80 -4.71 -6.38
N THR A 232 34.53 -4.91 -5.09
CA THR A 232 35.50 -5.49 -4.15
C THR A 232 34.98 -6.82 -3.66
N GLU A 233 35.69 -7.92 -3.84
CA GLU A 233 35.28 -9.24 -3.38
C GLU A 233 35.01 -9.21 -1.88
N THR A 234 33.88 -9.77 -1.46
CA THR A 234 33.43 -9.79 -0.06
C THR A 234 32.70 -11.11 0.23
N GLU A 235 32.50 -11.40 1.48
CA GLU A 235 31.67 -12.53 1.86
C GLU A 235 30.20 -12.26 1.51
N ALA A 236 29.50 -13.31 1.05
CA ALA A 236 28.06 -13.23 0.87
C ALA A 236 27.39 -12.91 2.22
N PRO A 237 26.37 -12.04 2.23
CA PRO A 237 25.67 -11.74 3.47
C PRO A 237 24.99 -13.00 3.99
N VAL A 238 25.03 -13.17 5.30
CA VAL A 238 24.24 -14.20 5.94
C VAL A 238 22.86 -13.63 6.17
N ALA A 239 21.88 -14.09 5.40
CA ALA A 239 20.48 -13.72 5.59
C ALA A 239 20.04 -14.03 7.04
N PRO A 240 19.39 -13.10 7.74
CA PRO A 240 18.85 -13.38 9.06
C PRO A 240 17.68 -14.38 8.94
N THR A 241 17.36 -15.00 10.07
CA THR A 241 16.21 -15.90 10.11
C THR A 241 14.92 -15.10 10.12
N VAL A 242 14.09 -15.27 9.08
CA VAL A 242 12.69 -14.87 9.08
C VAL A 242 11.84 -16.13 9.32
N ILE A 243 10.99 -16.11 10.34
CA ILE A 243 10.15 -17.26 10.68
C ILE A 243 8.90 -17.20 9.79
N THR A 244 8.77 -18.11 8.85
CA THR A 244 7.62 -18.23 7.93
C THR A 244 6.68 -19.37 8.30
N GLU A 245 7.15 -20.32 9.12
CA GLU A 245 6.39 -21.49 9.56
C GLU A 245 6.61 -21.72 11.06
N ILE A 246 5.59 -22.20 11.75
CA ILE A 246 5.63 -22.54 13.17
C ILE A 246 5.68 -24.05 13.35
N PRO A 247 6.12 -24.56 14.53
CA PRO A 247 6.10 -25.99 14.81
C PRO A 247 4.72 -26.61 14.69
N GLU A 248 4.66 -27.83 14.17
CA GLU A 248 3.42 -28.60 14.07
C GLU A 248 2.83 -28.85 15.47
N GLY A 249 1.52 -28.68 15.62
CA GLY A 249 0.82 -28.93 16.88
C GLY A 249 0.67 -27.74 17.80
N CYS A 250 1.11 -26.53 17.40
CA CYS A 250 0.80 -25.31 18.11
C CYS A 250 -0.71 -25.06 18.15
N GLN A 251 -1.20 -24.58 19.27
CA GLN A 251 -2.58 -24.13 19.43
C GLN A 251 -2.68 -22.67 19.03
N THR A 252 -3.52 -22.35 18.05
CA THR A 252 -3.64 -21.01 17.48
C THR A 252 -4.91 -20.32 17.92
N TYR A 253 -4.79 -19.00 18.14
CA TYR A 253 -5.89 -18.08 18.41
C TYR A 253 -5.73 -16.86 17.51
N THR A 254 -6.84 -16.38 16.96
CA THR A 254 -6.86 -15.23 16.06
C THR A 254 -7.55 -14.06 16.74
N TYR A 255 -6.91 -12.91 16.68
CA TYR A 255 -7.42 -11.63 17.19
C TYR A 255 -7.61 -10.67 16.04
N TYR A 256 -8.70 -9.92 16.06
CA TYR A 256 -8.92 -8.81 15.14
C TYR A 256 -8.28 -7.55 15.72
N ARG A 257 -7.53 -6.79 14.89
CA ARG A 257 -6.82 -5.60 15.33
C ARG A 257 -7.75 -4.49 15.76
N ASN A 258 -7.32 -3.74 16.74
CA ASN A 258 -7.96 -2.53 17.24
C ASN A 258 -6.87 -1.55 17.69
N SER A 259 -6.09 -1.04 16.75
CA SER A 259 -4.95 -0.15 16.99
C SER A 259 -4.92 0.95 15.94
N ALA A 260 -3.97 1.87 16.09
CA ALA A 260 -3.65 2.87 15.10
C ALA A 260 -2.20 2.74 14.67
N CYS A 261 -1.89 3.13 13.45
CA CYS A 261 -0.57 3.04 12.87
C CYS A 261 -0.14 4.37 12.24
N ILE A 262 1.06 4.82 12.60
CA ILE A 262 1.79 5.87 11.87
C ILE A 262 2.83 5.15 11.01
N TYR A 263 2.82 5.37 9.71
CA TYR A 263 3.68 4.66 8.79
C TYR A 263 4.43 5.61 7.86
N ASN A 264 5.58 5.14 7.39
CA ASN A 264 6.41 5.84 6.42
C ASN A 264 6.33 5.10 5.08
N SER A 265 5.74 5.74 4.10
CA SER A 265 5.74 5.26 2.72
C SER A 265 6.64 6.15 1.86
N TRP A 266 6.95 5.69 0.67
CA TRP A 266 7.71 6.52 -0.29
C TRP A 266 6.99 7.83 -0.69
N LEU A 267 5.67 7.93 -0.44
CA LEU A 267 4.88 9.16 -0.64
C LEU A 267 4.93 10.11 0.56
N GLY A 268 5.44 9.66 1.69
CA GLY A 268 5.55 10.43 2.93
C GLY A 268 4.98 9.70 4.15
N ILE A 269 4.83 10.44 5.22
CA ILE A 269 4.26 9.93 6.47
C ILE A 269 2.73 9.94 6.38
N GLY A 270 2.12 8.86 6.78
CA GLY A 270 0.67 8.71 6.90
C GLY A 270 0.27 8.09 8.23
N GLU A 271 -1.01 8.16 8.54
CA GLU A 271 -1.65 7.51 9.67
C GLU A 271 -2.91 6.78 9.22
N THR A 272 -3.27 5.76 9.97
CA THR A 272 -4.52 5.01 9.70
C THR A 272 -4.93 4.20 10.93
N PRO A 273 -6.25 4.04 11.20
CA PRO A 273 -6.73 2.92 11.99
C PRO A 273 -6.25 1.61 11.35
N THR A 274 -5.94 0.62 12.17
CA THR A 274 -5.52 -0.67 11.65
C THR A 274 -6.69 -1.62 11.57
N ASP A 275 -6.58 -2.57 10.65
CA ASP A 275 -7.49 -3.69 10.48
C ASP A 275 -6.70 -5.00 10.38
N GLY A 276 -7.34 -6.09 9.98
CA GLY A 276 -6.68 -7.37 9.77
C GLY A 276 -6.54 -8.19 11.05
N LYS A 277 -5.76 -9.25 10.94
CA LYS A 277 -5.70 -10.31 11.95
C LYS A 277 -4.30 -10.47 12.52
N ILE A 278 -4.25 -10.73 13.83
CA ILE A 278 -3.06 -11.20 14.54
C ILE A 278 -3.32 -12.65 14.95
N THR A 279 -2.44 -13.56 14.58
CA THR A 279 -2.52 -14.94 15.04
C THR A 279 -1.47 -15.18 16.13
N VAL A 280 -1.92 -15.67 17.27
CA VAL A 280 -1.04 -16.09 18.38
C VAL A 280 -1.07 -17.61 18.46
N ALA A 281 0.09 -18.24 18.41
CA ALA A 281 0.23 -19.69 18.41
C ALA A 281 1.09 -20.13 19.60
N PHE A 282 0.59 -21.06 20.41
CA PHE A 282 1.26 -21.57 21.62
C PHE A 282 1.80 -22.97 21.38
N ASP A 283 3.09 -23.16 21.58
CA ASP A 283 3.66 -24.50 21.74
C ASP A 283 3.51 -24.95 23.20
N MET A 284 2.49 -25.76 23.43
CA MET A 284 2.15 -26.25 24.77
C MET A 284 3.21 -27.19 25.37
N THR A 285 4.25 -27.54 24.61
CA THR A 285 5.28 -28.49 25.07
C THR A 285 6.45 -27.79 25.75
N ASN A 286 6.78 -26.57 25.37
CA ASN A 286 7.96 -25.85 25.83
C ASN A 286 7.68 -24.43 26.34
N GLY A 287 6.44 -23.91 26.13
CA GLY A 287 6.06 -22.55 26.51
C GLY A 287 6.47 -21.47 25.50
N ASP A 288 6.94 -21.87 24.32
CA ASP A 288 7.17 -20.94 23.22
C ASP A 288 5.83 -20.40 22.71
N VAL A 289 5.83 -19.14 22.31
CA VAL A 289 4.71 -18.50 21.66
C VAL A 289 5.18 -17.85 20.37
N TYR A 290 4.34 -17.86 19.38
CA TYR A 290 4.58 -17.24 18.08
C TYR A 290 3.45 -16.26 17.78
N ILE A 291 3.80 -15.06 17.29
CA ILE A 291 2.81 -14.07 16.82
C ILE A 291 3.05 -13.85 15.34
N GLN A 292 2.01 -14.10 14.54
CA GLN A 292 2.00 -13.80 13.11
C GLN A 292 1.50 -12.38 12.89
N ASN A 293 2.11 -11.70 11.93
CA ASN A 293 1.76 -10.33 11.56
C ASN A 293 1.73 -9.42 12.81
N PRO A 294 2.82 -9.35 13.60
CA PRO A 294 2.84 -8.55 14.83
C PRO A 294 2.64 -7.06 14.55
N ALA A 295 2.97 -6.58 13.34
CA ALA A 295 2.80 -5.19 12.91
C ALA A 295 1.93 -5.13 11.64
N TRP A 296 0.87 -4.32 11.68
CA TRP A 296 -0.14 -4.21 10.62
C TRP A 296 0.42 -3.85 9.24
N TRP A 297 1.29 -2.84 9.17
CA TRP A 297 1.85 -2.36 7.90
C TRP A 297 2.60 -3.44 7.11
N HIS A 298 2.90 -4.56 7.75
CA HIS A 298 3.68 -5.66 7.19
C HIS A 298 2.92 -6.99 7.13
N ASP A 299 1.62 -6.98 7.23
CA ASP A 299 0.77 -8.19 7.20
C ASP A 299 0.97 -9.04 5.94
N GLY A 300 1.29 -8.40 4.81
CA GLY A 300 1.56 -9.11 3.55
C GLY A 300 2.74 -10.07 3.57
N TYR A 301 3.65 -9.96 4.54
CA TYR A 301 4.79 -10.88 4.66
C TYR A 301 4.44 -12.20 5.34
N ASN A 302 3.34 -12.26 6.11
CA ASN A 302 2.88 -13.44 6.84
C ASN A 302 3.97 -14.10 7.72
N SER A 303 4.87 -13.28 8.24
CA SER A 303 5.96 -13.71 9.10
C SER A 303 5.54 -13.85 10.56
N TRP A 304 6.30 -14.67 11.28
CA TRP A 304 6.11 -14.91 12.70
C TRP A 304 7.27 -14.33 13.51
N VAL A 305 6.96 -13.86 14.71
CA VAL A 305 7.96 -13.58 15.73
C VAL A 305 7.80 -14.57 16.87
N LYS A 306 8.92 -14.94 17.49
CA LYS A 306 8.96 -15.92 18.56
C LYS A 306 9.17 -15.25 19.91
N GLY A 307 8.47 -15.71 20.92
CA GLY A 307 8.62 -15.28 22.30
C GLY A 307 8.31 -16.40 23.28
N THR A 308 8.05 -16.00 24.53
CA THR A 308 7.66 -16.88 25.62
C THR A 308 6.35 -16.41 26.25
N TYR A 309 5.59 -17.35 26.80
CA TYR A 309 4.34 -17.08 27.48
C TYR A 309 4.39 -17.51 28.95
N ASP A 310 4.07 -16.60 29.83
CA ASP A 310 3.93 -16.90 31.28
C ASP A 310 2.45 -17.18 31.59
N TRP A 311 2.12 -18.44 31.79
CA TRP A 311 0.78 -18.93 32.12
C TRP A 311 0.21 -18.40 33.46
N MET A 312 1.06 -17.86 34.33
CA MET A 312 0.61 -17.32 35.61
C MET A 312 0.16 -15.88 35.52
N THR A 313 0.77 -15.12 34.65
CA THR A 313 0.50 -13.68 34.47
C THR A 313 -0.26 -13.35 33.21
N GLY A 314 -0.37 -14.30 32.26
CA GLY A 314 -0.96 -14.03 30.93
C GLY A 314 -0.07 -13.19 30.01
N ILE A 315 1.21 -13.02 30.36
CA ILE A 315 2.13 -12.17 29.61
C ILE A 315 2.89 -12.96 28.54
N ILE A 316 2.86 -12.44 27.33
CA ILE A 316 3.72 -12.84 26.21
C ILE A 316 4.90 -11.87 26.17
N THR A 317 6.12 -12.38 26.10
CA THR A 317 7.33 -11.58 25.97
C THR A 317 8.02 -11.91 24.65
N ILE A 318 8.13 -10.93 23.75
CA ILE A 318 8.75 -11.05 22.44
C ILE A 318 10.07 -10.27 22.42
N PRO A 319 11.23 -10.90 22.21
CA PRO A 319 12.48 -10.17 21.98
C PRO A 319 12.41 -9.26 20.76
N THR A 320 12.91 -8.03 20.88
CA THR A 320 13.11 -7.13 19.73
C THR A 320 14.24 -7.63 18.82
N GLY A 321 14.40 -7.04 17.65
CA GLY A 321 15.44 -7.41 16.69
C GLY A 321 15.12 -8.61 15.82
N GLN A 322 13.90 -9.15 15.87
CA GLN A 322 13.45 -10.20 14.96
C GLN A 322 13.05 -9.64 13.61
N TYR A 323 13.45 -10.33 12.56
CA TYR A 323 13.15 -9.93 11.20
C TYR A 323 11.75 -10.37 10.77
N LEU A 324 10.96 -9.44 10.25
CA LEU A 324 9.65 -9.67 9.65
C LEU A 324 9.79 -9.98 8.15
N SER A 325 10.80 -9.42 7.50
CA SER A 325 11.14 -9.69 6.12
C SER A 325 12.64 -9.56 5.89
N TRP A 326 13.11 -10.12 4.80
CA TRP A 326 14.47 -9.95 4.31
C TRP A 326 14.47 -10.00 2.78
N SER A 327 15.26 -9.15 2.19
CA SER A 327 15.50 -9.14 0.74
C SER A 327 16.96 -9.39 0.44
N ASP A 328 17.26 -10.51 -0.22
CA ASP A 328 18.62 -10.81 -0.70
C ASP A 328 19.10 -9.80 -1.75
N ALA A 329 18.17 -9.23 -2.52
CA ALA A 329 18.49 -8.25 -3.55
C ALA A 329 18.93 -6.90 -2.97
N TYR A 330 18.36 -6.52 -1.84
CA TYR A 330 18.64 -5.24 -1.16
C TYR A 330 19.56 -5.39 0.05
N GLU A 331 19.73 -6.63 0.55
CA GLU A 331 20.53 -6.97 1.75
C GLU A 331 20.08 -6.25 3.01
N TYR A 332 18.80 -5.92 3.09
CA TYR A 332 18.17 -5.42 4.29
C TYR A 332 16.75 -5.97 4.42
N GLY A 333 16.20 -5.80 5.58
CA GLY A 333 14.86 -6.27 5.89
C GLY A 333 14.19 -5.40 6.94
N ILE A 334 12.96 -5.74 7.25
CA ILE A 334 12.18 -5.06 8.26
C ILE A 334 12.35 -5.79 9.57
N VAL A 335 12.66 -5.03 10.60
CA VAL A 335 12.96 -5.53 11.93
C VAL A 335 11.95 -5.02 12.94
N LEU A 336 11.50 -5.90 13.83
CA LEU A 336 10.63 -5.56 14.94
C LEU A 336 11.40 -4.92 16.09
N GLY A 337 10.92 -3.80 16.60
CA GLY A 337 11.48 -3.06 17.70
C GLY A 337 10.42 -2.36 18.55
N TRP A 338 10.89 -1.49 19.42
CA TRP A 338 10.08 -0.57 20.21
C TRP A 338 10.55 0.85 19.97
N GLY A 339 9.66 1.81 19.86
CA GLY A 339 10.06 3.16 19.57
C GLY A 339 8.97 4.19 19.80
N LYS A 340 9.25 5.39 19.40
CA LYS A 340 8.31 6.51 19.49
C LYS A 340 8.41 7.43 18.29
N THR A 341 7.33 8.15 18.08
CA THR A 341 7.24 9.32 17.22
C THR A 341 6.96 10.55 18.05
N TYR A 342 7.39 11.71 17.56
CA TYR A 342 7.11 12.99 18.19
C TYR A 342 7.08 14.11 17.15
N VAL A 343 6.20 15.07 17.36
CA VAL A 343 6.10 16.24 16.49
C VAL A 343 6.91 17.39 17.08
N TYR A 344 7.66 18.07 16.23
CA TYR A 344 8.34 19.31 16.57
C TYR A 344 8.08 20.38 15.51
N GLU A 345 8.10 21.65 15.92
CA GLU A 345 7.82 22.80 15.09
C GLU A 345 9.12 23.51 14.70
N GLU A 346 9.26 23.84 13.42
CA GLU A 346 10.30 24.72 12.88
C GLU A 346 9.67 25.95 12.21
N GLU A 347 10.48 26.89 11.71
CA GLU A 347 9.98 28.15 11.12
C GLU A 347 9.04 27.92 9.91
N ASP A 348 9.17 26.82 9.20
CA ASP A 348 8.45 26.48 7.97
C ASP A 348 7.39 25.37 8.14
N GLY A 349 7.14 24.87 9.36
CA GLY A 349 6.07 23.91 9.64
C GLY A 349 6.35 22.89 10.72
N TYR A 350 5.51 21.86 10.75
CA TYR A 350 5.63 20.73 11.66
C TYR A 350 6.42 19.59 11.03
N TYR A 351 7.21 18.92 11.85
CA TYR A 351 8.05 17.78 11.46
C TYR A 351 7.82 16.60 12.37
N LEU A 352 7.92 15.39 11.82
CA LEU A 352 7.90 14.14 12.56
C LEU A 352 9.33 13.70 12.87
N GLY A 353 9.63 13.57 14.16
CA GLY A 353 10.80 12.85 14.65
C GLY A 353 10.44 11.41 14.95
N THR A 354 11.35 10.48 14.67
CA THR A 354 11.21 9.06 15.00
C THR A 354 12.43 8.61 15.80
N GLU A 355 12.23 7.76 16.81
CA GLU A 355 13.30 7.28 17.67
C GLU A 355 13.08 5.82 18.00
N LEU A 356 14.01 4.96 17.56
CA LEU A 356 14.10 3.56 18.01
C LEU A 356 14.64 3.55 19.45
N ASP A 357 13.93 2.91 20.38
CA ASP A 357 14.46 2.70 21.74
C ASP A 357 15.27 1.40 21.80
N GLU A 358 16.55 1.50 21.52
CA GLU A 358 17.50 0.36 21.58
C GLU A 358 17.66 -0.26 22.98
N ARG A 359 17.18 0.42 24.03
CA ARG A 359 17.24 -0.09 25.42
C ARG A 359 16.09 -1.04 25.70
N THR A 360 14.99 -0.93 24.97
CA THR A 360 13.87 -1.85 25.06
C THR A 360 14.17 -3.09 24.23
N THR A 361 14.55 -4.15 24.88
CA THR A 361 14.95 -5.43 24.27
C THR A 361 13.81 -6.44 24.16
N GLU A 362 12.66 -6.13 24.73
CA GLU A 362 11.50 -7.00 24.79
C GLU A 362 10.20 -6.20 24.65
N ILE A 363 9.28 -6.74 23.86
CA ILE A 363 7.91 -6.25 23.71
C ILE A 363 7.01 -7.18 24.51
N GLN A 364 6.08 -6.62 25.25
CA GLN A 364 5.16 -7.40 26.07
C GLN A 364 3.72 -7.24 25.60
N PHE A 365 3.03 -8.36 25.44
CA PHE A 365 1.59 -8.42 25.30
C PHE A 365 0.99 -9.13 26.50
N MET A 366 -0.22 -8.78 26.86
CA MET A 366 -1.00 -9.47 27.87
C MET A 366 -2.28 -10.02 27.24
N ILE A 367 -2.62 -11.25 27.55
CA ILE A 367 -3.91 -11.83 27.23
C ILE A 367 -4.76 -11.78 28.50
N ASP A 368 -5.89 -11.11 28.40
CA ASP A 368 -6.92 -11.08 29.45
C ASP A 368 -8.29 -11.32 28.82
N ASP A 369 -8.93 -12.41 29.23
CA ASP A 369 -10.12 -12.95 28.59
C ASP A 369 -9.94 -13.10 27.05
N ASP A 370 -10.77 -12.47 26.25
CA ASP A 370 -10.74 -12.52 24.78
C ASP A 370 -9.93 -11.36 24.16
N CYS A 371 -9.17 -10.62 24.97
CA CYS A 371 -8.42 -9.44 24.52
C CYS A 371 -6.91 -9.66 24.57
N LEU A 372 -6.22 -9.10 23.58
CA LEU A 372 -4.77 -8.98 23.49
C LEU A 372 -4.40 -7.51 23.71
N TYR A 373 -3.58 -7.21 24.72
CA TYR A 373 -3.13 -5.86 25.05
C TYR A 373 -1.65 -5.71 24.74
N LEU A 374 -1.27 -4.63 24.05
CA LEU A 374 0.13 -4.24 23.88
C LEU A 374 0.54 -3.36 25.07
N LEU A 375 1.43 -3.87 25.94
CA LEU A 375 1.78 -3.20 27.18
C LEU A 375 2.78 -2.06 26.95
N GLY A 376 2.49 -0.92 27.57
CA GLY A 376 3.38 0.25 27.56
C GLY A 376 3.31 1.11 26.31
N CYS A 377 2.43 0.83 25.37
CA CYS A 377 2.17 1.73 24.26
C CYS A 377 1.32 2.93 24.73
N GLU A 378 1.43 4.02 24.00
CA GLU A 378 0.71 5.27 24.26
C GLU A 378 0.57 6.06 22.95
N GLY A 379 -0.62 6.59 22.67
CA GLY A 379 -0.89 7.43 21.52
C GLY A 379 -2.33 7.90 21.48
N ASP A 380 -2.66 8.74 20.53
CA ASP A 380 -4.02 9.20 20.29
C ASP A 380 -4.58 8.56 19.01
N MET A 381 -5.54 7.67 19.16
CA MET A 381 -6.17 6.96 18.04
C MET A 381 -7.19 7.82 17.24
N ASN A 382 -7.41 9.08 17.62
CA ASN A 382 -8.25 9.98 16.82
C ASN A 382 -7.59 10.39 15.49
N LEU A 383 -6.28 10.14 15.36
CA LEU A 383 -5.50 10.35 14.14
C LEU A 383 -5.63 11.76 13.56
N GLU A 384 -5.64 12.77 14.43
CA GLU A 384 -5.63 14.19 14.05
C GLU A 384 -4.19 14.76 14.14
N PHE A 385 -3.62 15.09 13.00
CA PHE A 385 -2.32 15.75 12.93
C PHE A 385 -2.40 17.20 13.44
N PRO A 386 -1.41 17.70 14.21
CA PRO A 386 -0.16 17.04 14.63
C PRO A 386 -0.27 16.27 15.96
N GLU A 387 -1.36 16.36 16.68
CA GLU A 387 -1.51 15.90 18.06
C GLU A 387 -1.36 14.39 18.19
N SER A 388 -1.96 13.64 17.27
CA SER A 388 -1.96 12.16 17.27
C SER A 388 -0.61 11.53 16.94
N TYR A 389 0.34 12.31 16.41
CA TYR A 389 1.65 11.80 15.99
C TYR A 389 2.67 11.68 17.12
N ASN A 390 2.30 12.05 18.32
CA ASN A 390 3.12 11.79 19.51
C ASN A 390 2.71 10.44 20.11
N ALA A 391 3.38 9.39 19.70
CA ALA A 391 3.04 8.03 20.09
C ALA A 391 4.27 7.21 20.46
N THR A 392 4.05 6.16 21.28
CA THR A 392 5.05 5.15 21.65
C THR A 392 4.42 3.78 21.46
N GLY A 393 5.13 2.85 20.87
CA GLY A 393 4.56 1.54 20.65
C GLY A 393 5.45 0.57 19.90
N LEU A 394 4.82 -0.41 19.28
CA LEU A 394 5.44 -1.42 18.46
C LEU A 394 6.01 -0.74 17.21
N TYR A 395 7.34 -0.80 17.08
CA TYR A 395 8.09 -0.06 16.08
C TYR A 395 8.69 -1.03 15.07
N THR A 396 8.58 -0.71 13.80
CA THR A 396 9.28 -1.44 12.75
C THR A 396 10.19 -0.51 11.97
N TYR A 397 11.34 -1.03 11.55
CA TYR A 397 12.37 -0.23 10.91
C TYR A 397 13.17 -1.03 9.89
N TRP A 398 13.78 -0.31 8.94
CA TRP A 398 14.74 -0.88 8.00
C TRP A 398 16.07 -1.18 8.69
N SER A 399 16.60 -2.38 8.47
CA SER A 399 17.83 -2.84 9.16
C SER A 399 19.12 -2.16 8.69
N ASP A 400 19.12 -1.51 7.55
CA ASP A 400 20.28 -0.84 6.96
C ASP A 400 20.52 0.58 7.50
N ASP A 401 19.46 1.35 7.72
CA ASP A 401 19.55 2.75 8.13
C ASP A 401 18.77 3.10 9.41
N LEU A 402 18.08 2.12 9.99
CA LEU A 402 17.23 2.23 11.18
C LEU A 402 16.05 3.20 11.02
N SER A 403 15.71 3.57 9.79
CA SER A 403 14.56 4.42 9.54
C SER A 403 13.25 3.68 9.84
N MET A 404 12.30 4.40 10.42
CA MET A 404 10.98 3.87 10.75
C MET A 404 10.24 3.45 9.48
N THR A 405 9.67 2.25 9.49
CA THR A 405 8.66 1.85 8.52
C THR A 405 7.25 2.05 9.07
N ALA A 406 7.02 1.69 10.34
CA ALA A 406 5.75 1.92 11.00
C ALA A 406 5.89 1.96 12.52
N LEU A 407 4.93 2.59 13.18
CA LEU A 407 4.73 2.57 14.62
C LEU A 407 3.24 2.30 14.88
N GLU A 408 2.94 1.24 15.60
CA GLU A 408 1.59 0.80 15.93
C GLU A 408 1.35 0.90 17.44
N PHE A 409 0.19 1.43 17.83
CA PHE A 409 -0.15 1.72 19.21
C PHE A 409 -1.66 1.65 19.47
N THR A 410 -2.02 1.64 20.75
CA THR A 410 -3.41 1.84 21.19
C THR A 410 -3.47 3.02 22.15
N ASN A 411 -4.69 3.44 22.44
CA ASN A 411 -4.99 4.52 23.37
C ASN A 411 -5.34 3.94 24.75
N ARG A 412 -5.64 4.82 25.69
CA ARG A 412 -6.25 4.53 26.97
C ARG A 412 -7.67 5.05 27.00
N ASP A 413 -8.53 4.38 27.74
CA ASP A 413 -9.87 4.86 27.99
C ASP A 413 -9.90 6.12 28.87
N GLU A 414 -11.07 6.71 29.07
CA GLU A 414 -11.25 7.90 29.91
C GLU A 414 -10.84 7.70 31.39
N TYR A 415 -10.67 6.45 31.84
CA TYR A 415 -10.23 6.06 33.18
C TYR A 415 -8.74 5.73 33.25
N GLY A 416 -8.04 5.73 32.10
CA GLY A 416 -6.61 5.45 32.00
C GLY A 416 -6.25 3.96 31.88
N TYR A 417 -7.22 3.09 31.55
CA TYR A 417 -6.96 1.69 31.23
C TYR A 417 -6.59 1.54 29.77
N ASP A 418 -5.63 0.67 29.50
CA ASP A 418 -5.18 0.37 28.13
C ASP A 418 -6.34 -0.26 27.33
N LEU A 419 -6.57 0.22 26.10
CA LEU A 419 -7.50 -0.39 25.17
C LEU A 419 -6.90 -1.66 24.57
N PRO A 420 -7.72 -2.67 24.21
CA PRO A 420 -7.23 -3.87 23.56
C PRO A 420 -6.52 -3.53 22.24
N PHE A 421 -5.36 -4.12 22.03
CA PHE A 421 -4.63 -4.12 20.76
C PHE A 421 -5.27 -5.08 19.75
N GLY A 422 -5.91 -6.12 20.24
CA GLY A 422 -6.69 -7.05 19.45
C GLY A 422 -7.77 -7.74 20.28
N GLN A 423 -8.86 -8.10 19.63
CA GLN A 423 -9.94 -8.86 20.26
C GLN A 423 -10.12 -10.21 19.55
N MET A 424 -10.27 -11.28 20.34
CA MET A 424 -10.39 -12.64 19.79
C MET A 424 -11.61 -12.76 18.90
N VAL A 425 -11.41 -13.35 17.75
CA VAL A 425 -12.46 -13.62 16.77
C VAL A 425 -13.17 -14.92 17.14
N ASN A 426 -14.46 -14.85 17.35
CA ASN A 426 -15.29 -16.02 17.66
C ASN A 426 -15.98 -16.53 16.39
N LEU A 427 -15.47 -17.59 15.77
CA LEU A 427 -16.03 -18.19 14.56
C LEU A 427 -17.25 -19.08 14.87
N VAL A 428 -18.27 -18.50 15.51
CA VAL A 428 -19.57 -19.16 15.70
C VAL A 428 -20.64 -18.48 14.85
N PRO A 429 -21.66 -19.24 14.36
CA PRO A 429 -22.76 -18.63 13.64
C PRO A 429 -23.49 -17.59 14.50
N ALA A 430 -23.52 -16.34 14.04
CA ALA A 430 -24.14 -15.21 14.70
C ALA A 430 -24.96 -14.38 13.70
N ILE A 431 -25.92 -13.61 14.19
CA ILE A 431 -26.68 -12.68 13.35
C ILE A 431 -25.92 -11.36 13.33
N PRO A 432 -25.43 -10.90 12.15
CA PRO A 432 -24.73 -9.63 12.08
C PRO A 432 -25.65 -8.46 12.48
N ALA A 433 -25.08 -7.42 13.07
CA ALA A 433 -25.80 -6.17 13.32
C ALA A 433 -26.31 -5.58 12.01
N ASN A 434 -27.28 -4.70 12.11
CA ASN A 434 -27.81 -4.03 10.93
C ASN A 434 -26.81 -3.00 10.40
N PRO A 435 -26.64 -2.86 9.08
CA PRO A 435 -25.90 -1.75 8.51
C PRO A 435 -26.55 -0.42 8.88
N SER A 436 -25.81 0.68 8.90
CA SER A 436 -26.41 2.00 9.01
C SER A 436 -26.54 2.66 7.63
N ALA A 437 -27.71 3.28 7.39
CA ALA A 437 -27.96 4.07 6.20
C ALA A 437 -27.60 5.52 6.52
N ASP A 438 -26.48 6.01 5.97
CA ASP A 438 -25.90 7.27 6.42
C ASP A 438 -26.37 8.45 5.58
N GLU A 439 -26.20 8.39 4.28
CA GLU A 439 -26.52 9.51 3.41
C GLU A 439 -26.93 9.06 2.00
N TRP A 440 -27.94 9.73 1.45
CA TRP A 440 -28.19 9.77 0.03
C TRP A 440 -27.74 11.13 -0.51
N TYR A 441 -26.92 11.12 -1.52
CA TYR A 441 -26.45 12.33 -2.15
C TYR A 441 -26.83 12.32 -3.64
N ASP A 442 -27.71 13.25 -4.00
CA ASP A 442 -28.04 13.54 -5.40
C ASP A 442 -27.26 14.79 -5.82
N CYS A 443 -26.30 14.60 -6.72
CA CYS A 443 -25.47 15.69 -7.23
C CYS A 443 -26.23 16.58 -8.24
N GLY A 444 -27.44 16.19 -8.62
CA GLY A 444 -28.29 16.98 -9.49
C GLY A 444 -27.68 17.29 -10.86
N ASP A 445 -28.14 18.39 -11.45
CA ASP A 445 -27.78 18.79 -12.82
C ASP A 445 -26.31 19.25 -12.98
N GLU A 446 -25.57 19.54 -11.90
CA GLU A 446 -24.23 20.14 -12.00
C GLU A 446 -23.12 19.11 -12.21
N THR A 447 -23.23 17.92 -11.65
CA THR A 447 -22.18 16.88 -11.72
C THR A 447 -22.62 15.62 -12.43
N GLY A 448 -23.91 15.40 -12.60
CA GLY A 448 -24.46 14.31 -13.39
C GLY A 448 -24.41 12.94 -12.75
N TYR A 449 -24.19 12.82 -11.42
CA TYR A 449 -24.24 11.54 -10.72
C TYR A 449 -24.97 11.63 -9.38
N SER A 450 -25.53 10.50 -8.94
CA SER A 450 -26.04 10.28 -7.58
C SER A 450 -25.27 9.19 -6.88
N ARG A 451 -25.19 9.27 -5.57
CA ARG A 451 -24.49 8.30 -4.72
C ARG A 451 -25.22 8.12 -3.40
N PHE A 452 -25.00 6.97 -2.80
CA PHE A 452 -25.47 6.67 -1.46
C PHE A 452 -24.38 6.05 -0.62
N TYR A 453 -24.54 6.16 0.69
CA TYR A 453 -23.57 5.72 1.67
C TYR A 453 -24.20 4.85 2.73
N PHE A 454 -23.54 3.75 3.07
CA PHE A 454 -23.85 2.86 4.18
C PHE A 454 -22.59 2.49 4.94
N THR A 455 -22.69 2.40 6.25
CA THR A 455 -21.65 1.77 7.06
C THR A 455 -22.03 0.31 7.33
N LEU A 456 -21.12 -0.59 7.01
CA LEU A 456 -21.29 -2.04 7.17
C LEU A 456 -20.82 -2.46 8.57
N PRO A 457 -21.60 -3.27 9.31
CA PRO A 457 -21.23 -3.72 10.64
C PRO A 457 -20.12 -4.78 10.58
N THR A 458 -19.23 -4.75 11.57
CA THR A 458 -18.27 -5.81 11.87
C THR A 458 -18.60 -6.53 13.18
N THR A 459 -19.80 -6.30 13.74
CA THR A 459 -20.28 -6.93 14.97
C THR A 459 -21.59 -7.66 14.74
N ASP A 460 -21.91 -8.60 15.65
CA ASP A 460 -23.22 -9.20 15.72
C ASP A 460 -24.22 -8.29 16.49
N VAL A 461 -25.48 -8.75 16.60
CA VAL A 461 -26.54 -8.03 17.33
C VAL A 461 -26.27 -7.88 18.83
N ASP A 462 -25.37 -8.65 19.40
CA ASP A 462 -24.96 -8.62 20.80
C ASP A 462 -23.69 -7.77 21.02
N GLY A 463 -23.08 -7.27 19.93
CA GLY A 463 -21.87 -6.44 19.95
C GLY A 463 -20.55 -7.22 19.91
N ASN A 464 -20.59 -8.54 19.69
CA ASN A 464 -19.37 -9.34 19.54
C ASN A 464 -18.76 -9.11 18.15
N ILE A 465 -17.44 -9.04 18.07
CA ILE A 465 -16.70 -8.86 16.81
C ILE A 465 -16.89 -10.09 15.93
N LEU A 466 -17.26 -9.84 14.68
CA LEU A 466 -17.32 -10.83 13.61
C LEU A 466 -16.09 -10.71 12.73
N ASP A 467 -15.64 -11.84 12.20
CA ASP A 467 -14.52 -11.86 11.27
C ASP A 467 -14.96 -11.38 9.88
N PRO A 468 -14.42 -10.26 9.35
CA PRO A 468 -14.80 -9.72 8.06
C PRO A 468 -14.60 -10.67 6.87
N GLU A 469 -13.71 -11.65 6.96
CA GLU A 469 -13.56 -12.67 5.91
C GLU A 469 -14.82 -13.49 5.65
N TYR A 470 -15.69 -13.58 6.66
CA TYR A 470 -16.95 -14.33 6.59
C TYR A 470 -18.17 -13.42 6.44
N LEU A 471 -17.95 -12.10 6.36
CA LEU A 471 -18.98 -11.11 6.12
C LEU A 471 -19.14 -10.84 4.62
N SER A 472 -20.38 -10.70 4.20
CA SER A 472 -20.77 -10.32 2.85
C SER A 472 -22.03 -9.46 2.91
N TYR A 473 -22.35 -8.80 1.81
CA TYR A 473 -23.57 -8.01 1.70
C TYR A 473 -24.22 -8.16 0.33
N SER A 474 -25.52 -7.86 0.30
CA SER A 474 -26.28 -7.68 -0.94
C SER A 474 -26.97 -6.34 -0.95
N ILE A 475 -27.09 -5.75 -2.13
CA ILE A 475 -27.85 -4.54 -2.38
C ILE A 475 -29.21 -4.93 -2.96
N PHE A 476 -30.26 -4.27 -2.51
CA PHE A 476 -31.62 -4.42 -2.99
C PHE A 476 -32.10 -3.11 -3.57
N VAL A 477 -32.85 -3.19 -4.66
CA VAL A 477 -33.51 -2.06 -5.29
C VAL A 477 -35.01 -2.27 -5.20
N ASP A 478 -35.73 -1.30 -4.67
CA ASP A 478 -37.18 -1.36 -4.56
C ASP A 478 -37.84 -0.38 -5.53
N ASN A 479 -38.33 -0.93 -6.62
CA ASN A 479 -39.13 -0.19 -7.59
C ASN A 479 -40.58 -0.05 -7.05
N VAL A 480 -40.88 1.08 -6.43
CA VAL A 480 -42.22 1.37 -5.91
C VAL A 480 -43.18 1.76 -7.05
N GLU A 481 -43.42 0.87 -7.99
CA GLU A 481 -44.59 0.98 -8.88
C GLU A 481 -45.85 0.48 -8.13
N ASN A 482 -46.77 1.39 -7.86
CA ASN A 482 -48.06 1.13 -7.24
C ASN A 482 -48.10 0.86 -5.72
N GLY A 483 -47.08 1.23 -4.96
CA GLY A 483 -47.09 1.17 -3.49
C GLY A 483 -46.96 -0.23 -2.90
N VAL A 484 -46.51 -1.18 -3.66
CA VAL A 484 -46.16 -2.53 -3.21
C VAL A 484 -44.65 -2.65 -3.30
N ALA A 485 -44.02 -2.81 -2.14
CA ALA A 485 -42.59 -3.11 -2.09
C ALA A 485 -42.34 -4.51 -2.67
N ASP A 486 -41.59 -4.61 -3.74
CA ASP A 486 -41.11 -5.86 -4.32
C ASP A 486 -39.59 -5.69 -4.55
N PRO A 487 -38.78 -5.80 -3.48
CA PRO A 487 -37.34 -5.57 -3.58
C PRO A 487 -36.69 -6.64 -4.44
N GLU A 488 -36.00 -6.20 -5.47
CA GLU A 488 -35.15 -7.04 -6.29
C GLU A 488 -33.70 -6.93 -5.82
N ILE A 489 -32.99 -8.06 -5.81
CA ILE A 489 -31.56 -8.07 -5.52
C ILE A 489 -30.81 -7.44 -6.69
N PHE A 490 -29.84 -6.59 -6.38
CA PHE A 490 -29.02 -5.95 -7.40
C PHE A 490 -27.97 -6.94 -7.93
N HIS A 491 -27.80 -6.95 -9.26
CA HIS A 491 -26.81 -7.77 -9.95
C HIS A 491 -25.64 -6.89 -10.36
N PHE A 492 -24.48 -7.14 -9.77
CA PHE A 492 -23.24 -6.49 -10.17
C PHE A 492 -22.66 -7.19 -11.40
N THR A 493 -22.32 -6.42 -12.41
CA THR A 493 -21.76 -6.88 -13.67
C THR A 493 -20.40 -6.22 -13.94
N GLY A 494 -19.66 -6.67 -14.95
CA GLY A 494 -18.41 -6.04 -15.37
C GLY A 494 -18.54 -4.59 -15.84
N ASP A 495 -19.76 -4.12 -16.10
CA ASP A 495 -20.03 -2.73 -16.48
C ASP A 495 -20.29 -1.81 -15.26
N ASP A 496 -20.37 -2.37 -14.05
CA ASP A 496 -20.58 -1.58 -12.84
C ASP A 496 -19.29 -0.90 -12.37
N TYR A 497 -19.33 0.42 -12.24
CA TYR A 497 -18.18 1.24 -11.83
C TYR A 497 -17.70 1.02 -10.39
N THR A 498 -18.52 0.38 -9.59
CA THR A 498 -18.25 0.12 -8.19
C THR A 498 -17.30 -1.04 -7.96
N PHE A 499 -17.08 -1.87 -8.99
CA PHE A 499 -16.22 -3.05 -8.88
C PHE A 499 -15.36 -3.23 -10.14
N ASP A 500 -14.11 -3.61 -9.95
CA ASP A 500 -13.23 -4.07 -11.01
C ASP A 500 -13.52 -5.57 -11.28
N LEU A 501 -14.70 -5.83 -11.86
CA LEU A 501 -15.16 -7.17 -12.17
C LEU A 501 -14.78 -7.57 -13.60
N GLU A 502 -14.62 -8.88 -13.82
CA GLU A 502 -14.52 -9.41 -15.17
C GLU A 502 -15.82 -9.07 -15.96
N TYR A 503 -15.69 -8.82 -17.25
CA TYR A 503 -16.78 -8.34 -18.12
C TYR A 503 -18.06 -9.21 -18.07
N ASP A 504 -17.92 -10.50 -17.82
CA ASP A 504 -19.03 -11.46 -17.72
C ASP A 504 -19.42 -11.80 -16.28
N ALA A 505 -18.94 -11.03 -15.30
CA ALA A 505 -19.34 -11.20 -13.91
C ALA A 505 -20.83 -10.91 -13.73
N ASP A 506 -21.47 -11.71 -12.89
CA ASP A 506 -22.85 -11.54 -12.44
C ASP A 506 -22.92 -12.01 -10.98
N ILE A 507 -22.71 -11.09 -10.06
CA ILE A 507 -22.71 -11.38 -8.63
C ILE A 507 -23.79 -10.59 -7.91
N THR A 508 -24.42 -11.22 -6.93
CA THR A 508 -25.49 -10.64 -6.12
C THR A 508 -25.10 -10.49 -4.65
N GLU A 509 -23.96 -11.06 -4.27
CA GLU A 509 -23.43 -11.04 -2.91
C GLU A 509 -21.94 -10.74 -2.96
N VAL A 510 -21.52 -9.71 -2.25
CA VAL A 510 -20.14 -9.18 -2.26
C VAL A 510 -19.53 -9.42 -0.89
N PHE A 511 -18.38 -10.09 -0.86
CA PHE A 511 -17.62 -10.27 0.38
C PHE A 511 -16.88 -9.00 0.76
N TYR A 512 -16.73 -8.70 2.05
CA TYR A 512 -16.00 -7.52 2.56
C TYR A 512 -14.53 -7.48 2.08
N TRP A 513 -13.90 -8.65 1.91
CA TRP A 513 -12.53 -8.76 1.42
C TRP A 513 -12.39 -8.60 -0.11
N LEU A 514 -13.51 -8.59 -0.85
CA LEU A 514 -13.43 -8.34 -2.29
C LEU A 514 -13.15 -6.87 -2.53
N TYR A 515 -11.99 -6.59 -3.08
CA TYR A 515 -11.62 -5.21 -3.41
C TYR A 515 -12.65 -4.57 -4.32
N SER A 516 -13.12 -3.43 -3.89
CA SER A 516 -14.01 -2.57 -4.66
C SER A 516 -13.66 -1.12 -4.32
N SER A 517 -13.66 -0.25 -5.32
CA SER A 517 -13.55 1.20 -5.07
C SER A 517 -14.74 1.77 -4.29
N ALA A 518 -15.75 0.98 -4.03
CA ALA A 518 -16.94 1.33 -3.27
C ALA A 518 -16.90 0.89 -1.80
N VAL A 519 -15.89 0.17 -1.36
CA VAL A 519 -15.76 -0.27 0.05
C VAL A 519 -14.46 0.26 0.62
N ASP A 520 -14.57 1.05 1.68
CA ASP A 520 -13.44 1.45 2.51
C ASP A 520 -13.18 0.37 3.55
N PHE A 521 -11.98 -0.22 3.53
CA PHE A 521 -11.63 -1.32 4.43
C PHE A 521 -11.43 -0.88 5.89
N HIS A 522 -11.15 0.40 6.15
CA HIS A 522 -10.93 0.89 7.51
C HIS A 522 -12.24 1.07 8.27
N ASP A 523 -13.24 1.66 7.60
CA ASP A 523 -14.52 1.98 8.22
C ASP A 523 -15.67 1.06 7.77
N TYR A 524 -15.36 0.07 6.91
CA TYR A 524 -16.36 -0.79 6.27
C TYR A 524 -17.52 0.01 5.69
N TYR A 525 -17.12 1.04 4.99
CA TYR A 525 -18.01 2.00 4.39
C TYR A 525 -18.23 1.62 2.93
N ILE A 526 -19.50 1.58 2.51
CA ILE A 526 -19.85 1.31 1.11
C ILE A 526 -20.54 2.51 0.50
N TYR A 527 -20.13 2.88 -0.68
CA TYR A 527 -20.87 3.81 -1.52
C TYR A 527 -21.03 3.26 -2.94
N MET A 528 -22.12 3.62 -3.60
CA MET A 528 -22.30 3.42 -5.02
C MET A 528 -22.63 4.75 -5.68
N TYR A 529 -22.26 4.91 -6.93
CA TYR A 529 -22.65 6.07 -7.71
C TYR A 529 -23.07 5.66 -9.12
N ARG A 530 -23.97 6.45 -9.71
CA ARG A 530 -24.34 6.35 -11.10
C ARG A 530 -24.30 7.74 -11.72
N THR A 531 -24.06 7.78 -13.02
CA THR A 531 -23.92 9.02 -13.79
C THR A 531 -24.96 9.07 -14.91
N ASN A 532 -25.35 10.28 -15.31
CA ASN A 532 -26.21 10.51 -16.48
C ASN A 532 -25.42 10.81 -17.76
N GLU A 533 -24.12 10.58 -17.80
CA GLU A 533 -23.32 10.72 -19.01
C GLU A 533 -23.81 9.75 -20.10
N PRO A 534 -23.72 10.14 -21.38
CA PRO A 534 -24.14 9.28 -22.48
C PRO A 534 -23.36 7.96 -22.52
N GLY A 535 -24.10 6.86 -22.45
CA GLY A 535 -23.53 5.50 -22.44
C GLY A 535 -23.48 4.85 -21.05
N TYR A 536 -23.85 5.58 -20.02
CA TYR A 536 -23.93 5.08 -18.65
C TYR A 536 -25.39 4.91 -18.19
N GLU A 537 -25.58 4.10 -17.17
CA GLU A 537 -26.90 3.90 -16.61
C GLU A 537 -27.45 5.17 -15.92
N PRO A 538 -28.78 5.34 -15.89
CA PRO A 538 -29.39 6.51 -15.28
C PRO A 538 -29.12 6.58 -13.78
N LEU A 539 -29.26 7.78 -13.21
CA LEU A 539 -29.19 8.05 -11.77
C LEU A 539 -30.13 7.14 -10.98
N PHE A 540 -29.72 6.80 -9.75
CA PHE A 540 -30.58 6.08 -8.83
C PHE A 540 -31.82 6.91 -8.51
N THR A 541 -32.98 6.33 -8.74
CA THR A 541 -34.30 6.91 -8.41
C THR A 541 -35.10 6.02 -7.49
N GLU A 542 -34.61 4.79 -7.28
CA GLU A 542 -35.24 3.75 -6.49
C GLU A 542 -34.77 3.83 -5.02
N ASN A 543 -35.51 3.19 -4.13
CA ASN A 543 -35.02 2.98 -2.78
C ASN A 543 -33.92 1.92 -2.80
N ILE A 544 -32.86 2.16 -2.07
CA ILE A 544 -31.72 1.23 -1.97
C ILE A 544 -31.71 0.60 -0.59
N GLY A 545 -31.65 -0.74 -0.54
CA GLY A 545 -31.56 -1.51 0.68
C GLY A 545 -30.25 -2.28 0.75
N ILE A 546 -29.66 -2.40 1.93
CA ILE A 546 -28.48 -3.24 2.18
C ILE A 546 -28.80 -4.27 3.24
N GLN A 547 -28.42 -5.51 3.00
CA GLN A 547 -28.47 -6.61 3.95
C GLN A 547 -27.07 -7.22 4.09
N VAL A 548 -26.64 -7.43 5.31
CA VAL A 548 -25.34 -8.05 5.63
C VAL A 548 -25.55 -9.51 6.03
N TYR A 549 -24.61 -10.35 5.62
CA TYR A 549 -24.60 -11.78 5.93
C TYR A 549 -23.31 -12.15 6.65
N TYR A 550 -23.43 -13.10 7.57
CA TYR A 550 -22.29 -13.75 8.20
C TYR A 550 -22.41 -15.26 7.98
N THR A 551 -21.43 -15.85 7.28
CA THR A 551 -21.45 -17.25 6.86
C THR A 551 -20.30 -18.00 7.47
N VAL A 552 -20.55 -18.75 8.54
CA VAL A 552 -19.54 -19.53 9.27
C VAL A 552 -20.03 -20.98 9.39
N ASN A 553 -19.11 -21.93 9.19
CA ASN A 553 -19.38 -23.36 9.28
C ASN A 553 -20.58 -23.84 8.42
N GLY A 554 -20.81 -23.17 7.29
CA GLY A 554 -21.92 -23.46 6.38
C GLY A 554 -23.29 -22.93 6.86
N VAL A 555 -23.33 -22.17 7.95
CA VAL A 555 -24.53 -21.49 8.44
C VAL A 555 -24.49 -20.03 8.04
N LYS A 556 -25.44 -19.59 7.22
CA LYS A 556 -25.58 -18.21 6.78
C LYS A 556 -26.67 -17.52 7.60
N ASN A 557 -26.31 -16.50 8.35
CA ASN A 557 -27.22 -15.62 9.07
C ASN A 557 -27.25 -14.24 8.40
N ALA A 558 -28.36 -13.53 8.50
CA ALA A 558 -28.58 -12.25 7.85
C ALA A 558 -29.07 -11.20 8.85
N SER A 559 -28.65 -9.95 8.64
CA SER A 559 -29.27 -8.77 9.26
C SER A 559 -30.65 -8.50 8.67
N ASP A 560 -31.38 -7.53 9.22
CA ASP A 560 -32.49 -6.93 8.49
C ASP A 560 -31.98 -6.14 7.27
N ILE A 561 -32.87 -5.94 6.27
CA ILE A 561 -32.56 -5.01 5.17
C ILE A 561 -32.77 -3.59 5.69
N VAL A 562 -31.74 -2.78 5.63
CA VAL A 562 -31.83 -1.35 5.97
C VAL A 562 -31.95 -0.54 4.69
N TRP A 563 -32.97 0.30 4.63
CA TRP A 563 -33.32 1.06 3.45
C TRP A 563 -32.89 2.52 3.55
N LEU A 564 -32.27 3.00 2.47
CA LEU A 564 -32.01 4.41 2.21
C LEU A 564 -32.92 4.88 1.08
N TYR A 565 -33.59 6.00 1.32
CA TYR A 565 -34.53 6.58 0.39
C TYR A 565 -33.87 7.80 -0.28
N PRO A 566 -34.07 8.02 -1.60
CA PRO A 566 -33.60 9.24 -2.25
C PRO A 566 -34.04 10.45 -1.45
N THR A 567 -33.12 11.37 -1.17
CA THR A 567 -33.48 12.62 -0.49
C THR A 567 -34.48 13.35 -1.37
N GLN A 568 -35.74 13.21 -1.03
CA GLN A 568 -36.75 14.06 -1.62
C GLN A 568 -36.43 15.48 -1.15
N THR A 569 -36.12 16.32 -2.10
CA THR A 569 -35.93 17.75 -1.91
C THR A 569 -37.18 18.30 -1.22
N SER A 570 -37.13 18.38 0.09
CA SER A 570 -38.11 18.84 1.07
C SER A 570 -39.41 17.99 1.20
N VAL A 571 -39.83 17.82 2.45
CA VAL A 571 -41.15 17.30 2.84
C VAL A 571 -42.32 18.05 2.13
N ASP A 572 -42.04 19.22 1.62
CA ASP A 572 -43.02 20.06 0.89
C ASP A 572 -43.22 19.60 -0.57
N GLU A 573 -42.23 19.02 -1.23
CA GLU A 573 -42.39 18.47 -2.60
C GLU A 573 -43.09 17.12 -2.61
N LEU A 574 -42.80 16.23 -1.65
CA LEU A 574 -43.53 14.98 -1.45
C LEU A 574 -45.03 15.21 -1.27
N ASN A 575 -45.38 16.35 -0.76
CA ASN A 575 -46.77 16.70 -0.42
C ASN A 575 -47.37 17.72 -1.40
N ALA A 576 -46.63 18.17 -2.43
CA ALA A 576 -47.04 19.20 -3.37
C ALA A 576 -48.31 18.87 -4.18
N GLY A 577 -48.69 17.59 -4.25
CA GLY A 577 -49.95 17.17 -4.87
C GLY A 577 -51.02 16.67 -3.89
N LYS A 578 -50.73 16.62 -2.58
CA LYS A 578 -51.63 16.02 -1.60
C LYS A 578 -52.56 17.05 -0.97
N THR A 579 -53.84 16.70 -0.80
CA THR A 579 -54.81 17.56 -0.14
C THR A 579 -54.70 17.35 1.38
N VAL A 580 -54.47 18.44 2.12
CA VAL A 580 -54.41 18.42 3.59
C VAL A 580 -55.80 18.16 4.18
N ALA A 581 -55.92 17.08 4.95
CA ALA A 581 -57.12 16.75 5.69
C ALA A 581 -57.16 17.39 7.09
N ASN A 582 -56.01 17.43 7.78
CA ASN A 582 -55.89 17.99 9.12
C ASN A 582 -54.44 18.38 9.47
N VAL A 583 -54.29 19.41 10.34
CA VAL A 583 -52.99 19.83 10.89
C VAL A 583 -53.09 19.88 12.40
N ARG A 584 -52.16 19.22 13.10
CA ARG A 584 -52.07 19.21 14.56
C ARG A 584 -50.66 19.60 14.99
N TYR A 585 -50.56 20.23 16.14
CA TYR A 585 -49.28 20.64 16.72
C TYR A 585 -49.09 19.92 18.06
N PHE A 586 -47.87 19.53 18.34
CA PHE A 586 -47.46 18.86 19.57
C PHE A 586 -46.21 19.56 20.14
N ASN A 587 -46.15 19.72 21.45
CA ASN A 587 -44.94 20.15 22.12
C ASN A 587 -43.91 19.00 22.17
N VAL A 588 -42.70 19.29 22.63
CA VAL A 588 -41.60 18.29 22.75
C VAL A 588 -41.93 17.15 23.74
N ALA A 589 -42.94 17.31 24.59
CA ALA A 589 -43.45 16.26 25.48
C ALA A 589 -44.58 15.44 24.85
N GLY A 590 -44.90 15.64 23.56
CA GLY A 590 -45.98 14.93 22.84
C GLY A 590 -47.40 15.37 23.16
N GLN A 591 -47.59 16.48 23.87
CA GLN A 591 -48.92 17.01 24.18
C GLN A 591 -49.43 17.89 23.04
N GLU A 592 -50.71 17.71 22.65
CA GLU A 592 -51.32 18.49 21.59
C GLU A 592 -51.52 19.94 21.98
N MET A 593 -51.20 20.84 21.06
CA MET A 593 -51.29 22.28 21.22
C MET A 593 -52.27 22.87 20.20
N ALA A 594 -53.02 23.86 20.59
CA ALA A 594 -53.97 24.55 19.71
C ALA A 594 -53.27 25.42 18.65
N GLN A 595 -52.09 25.96 18.99
CA GLN A 595 -51.19 26.71 18.10
C GLN A 595 -49.73 26.45 18.50
N PRO A 596 -48.76 26.52 17.54
CA PRO A 596 -47.37 26.32 17.87
C PRO A 596 -46.80 27.50 18.67
N GLU A 597 -46.17 27.21 19.81
CA GLU A 597 -45.40 28.14 20.62
C GLU A 597 -44.04 27.54 20.93
N GLY A 598 -42.96 28.29 20.68
CA GLY A 598 -41.58 27.81 20.84
C GLY A 598 -41.28 26.66 19.86
N ILE A 599 -40.63 25.60 20.34
CA ILE A 599 -40.37 24.39 19.56
C ILE A 599 -41.59 23.48 19.58
N ALA A 600 -42.20 23.24 18.42
CA ALA A 600 -43.33 22.35 18.26
C ALA A 600 -43.14 21.39 17.08
N ILE A 601 -43.84 20.26 17.11
CA ILE A 601 -43.93 19.30 16.00
C ILE A 601 -45.28 19.54 15.32
N LYS A 602 -45.24 19.95 14.05
CA LYS A 602 -46.42 20.06 13.18
C LYS A 602 -46.65 18.70 12.53
N VAL A 603 -47.80 18.07 12.79
CA VAL A 603 -48.23 16.84 12.12
C VAL A 603 -49.33 17.19 11.14
N THR A 604 -49.08 16.97 9.84
CA THR A 604 -50.05 17.15 8.77
C THR A 604 -50.56 15.78 8.33
N THR A 605 -51.87 15.59 8.34
CA THR A 605 -52.55 14.39 7.83
C THR A 605 -53.19 14.74 6.50
N TYR A 606 -52.96 13.94 5.48
CA TYR A 606 -53.51 14.14 4.12
C TYR A 606 -54.74 13.30 3.89
N THR A 607 -55.52 13.61 2.87
CA THR A 607 -56.76 12.91 2.54
C THR A 607 -56.54 11.46 2.11
N ASP A 608 -55.36 11.10 1.71
CA ASP A 608 -54.92 9.73 1.40
C ASP A 608 -54.56 8.90 2.64
N GLY A 609 -54.63 9.50 3.83
CA GLY A 609 -54.33 8.86 5.11
C GLY A 609 -52.86 8.95 5.52
N THR A 610 -51.97 9.41 4.64
CA THR A 610 -50.55 9.61 4.97
C THR A 610 -50.35 10.78 5.93
N LYS A 611 -49.23 10.79 6.65
CA LYS A 611 -48.89 11.84 7.61
C LYS A 611 -47.47 12.33 7.40
N SER A 612 -47.26 13.61 7.57
CA SER A 612 -45.94 14.21 7.69
C SER A 612 -45.78 14.90 9.05
N ALA A 613 -44.56 14.87 9.59
CA ALA A 613 -44.24 15.55 10.85
C ALA A 613 -43.01 16.43 10.64
N VAL A 614 -43.13 17.72 10.98
CA VAL A 614 -42.05 18.71 10.79
C VAL A 614 -41.85 19.49 12.09
N LYS A 615 -40.60 19.70 12.47
CA LYS A 615 -40.27 20.60 13.58
C LYS A 615 -40.50 22.05 13.14
N VAL A 616 -41.27 22.78 13.89
CA VAL A 616 -41.53 24.21 13.70
C VAL A 616 -41.05 24.99 14.91
N VAL A 617 -40.44 26.14 14.69
CA VAL A 617 -40.00 27.08 15.74
C VAL A 617 -40.77 28.37 15.52
N LYS A 618 -41.46 28.85 16.52
CA LYS A 618 -42.25 30.09 16.46
C LYS A 618 -41.90 31.01 17.61
#